data_f06d4b692b919c082b13ef1034df8079
#
_entry.id   f06d4b692b919c082b13ef1034df8079
#
_cell.length_a   1.000
_cell.length_b   1.000
_cell.length_c   1.000
_cell.angle_alpha   90.00
_cell.angle_beta   90.00
_cell.angle_gamma   90.00
#
_symmetry.space_group_name_H-M   'P 1'
#
loop_
_entity.id
_entity.type
_entity.pdbx_description
1 polymer ?
#
loop_
_entity_poly.entity_id
_entity_poly.type
_entity_poly.pdbx_seq_one_letter_code
_entity_poly.pdbx_strand_id
1 'polypeptide(L)'
;MAADWRKVATAADRQRLRDWRTAFTTALRQARLSHAAQVANQGALLEPDAAIADPDGIPPGAYRCRVIKLGAKSAGMSDYTAYPAFNCDIADEGEVSSFTKTSGSQRPVGLVFNDDGGRQIFLGTLMLGDETQAIDYGRDADRDMAGAVEKIGPRRWRMILPWPRFESMMDVIELVPAG
;
A
#
# COMPACT_ATOMS: atom_id res chain seq x y z
N MET A 1 8.93 -23.75 5.20
CA MET A 1 9.45 -23.07 4.01
C MET A 1 8.66 -21.77 3.82
N ALA A 2 9.33 -20.66 3.70
CA ALA A 2 8.64 -19.37 3.57
C ALA A 2 7.86 -19.30 2.25
N ALA A 3 6.68 -18.71 2.27
CA ALA A 3 5.88 -18.49 1.08
C ALA A 3 6.59 -17.49 0.15
N ASP A 4 6.68 -17.85 -1.12
CA ASP A 4 7.36 -17.03 -2.13
C ASP A 4 6.32 -16.23 -2.94
N TRP A 5 6.27 -14.94 -2.70
CA TRP A 5 5.33 -14.04 -3.38
C TRP A 5 5.51 -14.04 -4.91
N ARG A 6 6.72 -14.30 -5.40
CA ARG A 6 7.01 -14.32 -6.83
C ARG A 6 6.24 -15.41 -7.57
N LYS A 7 5.94 -16.50 -6.88
CA LYS A 7 5.15 -17.59 -7.44
C LYS A 7 3.65 -17.30 -7.43
N VAL A 8 3.21 -16.39 -6.59
CA VAL A 8 1.80 -16.01 -6.44
C VAL A 8 1.47 -14.81 -7.33
N ALA A 9 2.37 -13.85 -7.44
CA ALA A 9 2.14 -12.59 -8.13
C ALA A 9 1.89 -12.79 -9.63
N THR A 10 0.91 -12.06 -10.17
CA THR A 10 0.71 -11.97 -11.62
C THR A 10 1.91 -11.28 -12.28
N ALA A 11 2.08 -11.49 -13.59
CA ALA A 11 3.15 -10.81 -14.34
C ALA A 11 3.00 -9.30 -14.27
N ALA A 12 1.77 -8.79 -14.37
CA ALA A 12 1.48 -7.36 -14.27
C ALA A 12 1.89 -6.80 -12.90
N ASP A 13 1.61 -7.52 -11.82
CA ASP A 13 1.96 -7.08 -10.48
C ASP A 13 3.45 -7.16 -10.20
N ARG A 14 4.14 -8.17 -10.72
CA ARG A 14 5.60 -8.19 -10.66
C ARG A 14 6.21 -6.97 -11.35
N GLN A 15 5.62 -6.54 -12.47
CA GLN A 15 6.07 -5.32 -13.17
C GLN A 15 5.80 -4.06 -12.33
N ARG A 16 4.61 -3.94 -11.73
CA ARG A 16 4.29 -2.83 -10.82
C ARG A 16 5.30 -2.72 -9.69
N LEU A 17 5.66 -3.85 -9.10
CA LEU A 17 6.61 -3.89 -7.99
C LEU A 17 8.03 -3.51 -8.44
N ARG A 18 8.44 -3.92 -9.62
CA ARG A 18 9.73 -3.48 -10.18
C ARG A 18 9.78 -1.97 -10.44
N ASP A 19 8.68 -1.40 -10.88
CA ASP A 19 8.59 0.00 -11.28
C ASP A 19 8.14 0.93 -10.15
N TRP A 20 8.11 0.45 -8.92
CA TRP A 20 7.57 1.21 -7.78
C TRP A 20 8.22 2.57 -7.62
N ARG A 21 9.54 2.65 -7.80
CA ARG A 21 10.28 3.90 -7.62
C ARG A 21 9.91 4.94 -8.69
N THR A 22 9.79 4.52 -9.93
CA THR A 22 9.33 5.39 -11.03
C THR A 22 7.92 5.91 -10.76
N ALA A 23 7.01 5.03 -10.32
CA ALA A 23 5.65 5.44 -9.95
C ALA A 23 5.66 6.47 -8.83
N PHE A 24 6.43 6.21 -7.77
CA PHE A 24 6.48 7.08 -6.59
C PHE A 24 7.10 8.44 -6.92
N THR A 25 8.24 8.47 -7.58
CA THR A 25 8.92 9.73 -7.90
C THR A 25 8.14 10.57 -8.91
N THR A 26 7.49 9.93 -9.89
CA THR A 26 6.63 10.63 -10.86
C THR A 26 5.40 11.22 -10.18
N ALA A 27 4.72 10.45 -9.35
CA ALA A 27 3.56 10.91 -8.61
C ALA A 27 3.89 12.06 -7.65
N LEU A 28 5.03 11.96 -6.95
CA LEU A 28 5.49 13.03 -6.06
C LEU A 28 5.81 14.31 -6.82
N ARG A 29 6.45 14.20 -7.97
CA ARG A 29 6.75 15.39 -8.80
C ARG A 29 5.48 16.13 -9.16
N GLN A 30 4.45 15.42 -9.59
CA GLN A 30 3.15 16.04 -9.89
C GLN A 30 2.50 16.64 -8.64
N ALA A 31 2.47 15.91 -7.55
CA ALA A 31 1.86 16.39 -6.30
C ALA A 31 2.54 17.67 -5.79
N ARG A 32 3.87 17.75 -5.90
CA ARG A 32 4.63 18.92 -5.45
C ARG A 32 4.38 20.17 -6.25
N LEU A 33 3.91 20.07 -7.50
CA LEU A 33 3.59 21.24 -8.30
C LEU A 33 2.43 22.07 -7.69
N SER A 34 1.51 21.42 -7.00
CA SER A 34 0.33 22.08 -6.43
C SER A 34 0.21 21.92 -4.91
N HIS A 35 0.89 20.95 -4.29
CA HIS A 35 0.73 20.60 -2.88
C HIS A 35 2.06 20.39 -2.17
N ALA A 36 3.08 21.19 -2.47
CA ALA A 36 4.44 21.00 -1.93
C ALA A 36 4.47 20.99 -0.39
N ALA A 37 3.73 21.88 0.26
CA ALA A 37 3.70 21.95 1.73
C ALA A 37 3.05 20.72 2.33
N GLN A 38 1.94 20.27 1.77
CA GLN A 38 1.23 19.07 2.24
C GLN A 38 2.10 17.82 2.09
N VAL A 39 2.80 17.68 0.97
CA VAL A 39 3.74 16.56 0.75
C VAL A 39 4.86 16.60 1.79
N ALA A 40 5.47 17.77 1.99
CA ALA A 40 6.55 17.93 2.98
C ALA A 40 6.09 17.60 4.41
N ASN A 41 4.86 17.97 4.77
CA ASN A 41 4.31 17.73 6.10
C ASN A 41 4.11 16.23 6.41
N GLN A 42 4.06 15.36 5.42
CA GLN A 42 3.93 13.92 5.65
C GLN A 42 5.25 13.26 6.07
N GLY A 43 6.39 13.97 5.93
CA GLY A 43 7.69 13.47 6.35
C GLY A 43 8.07 12.16 5.68
N ALA A 44 8.51 11.19 6.47
CA ALA A 44 8.98 9.89 5.98
C ALA A 44 7.95 9.13 5.16
N LEU A 45 6.66 9.36 5.40
CA LEU A 45 5.60 8.66 4.69
C LEU A 45 5.71 8.82 3.17
N LEU A 46 6.11 9.99 2.69
CA LEU A 46 6.20 10.31 1.27
C LEU A 46 7.65 10.49 0.78
N GLU A 47 8.62 9.95 1.51
CA GLU A 47 10.01 9.91 1.07
C GLU A 47 10.34 8.54 0.49
N PRO A 48 10.70 8.42 -0.80
CA PRO A 48 10.94 7.10 -1.42
C PRO A 48 12.00 6.26 -0.69
N ASP A 49 13.00 6.88 -0.11
CA ASP A 49 14.11 6.19 0.56
C ASP A 49 13.95 6.08 2.09
N ALA A 50 12.74 6.26 2.60
CA ALA A 50 12.50 6.27 4.05
C ALA A 50 12.52 4.89 4.71
N ALA A 51 12.46 3.81 3.96
CA ALA A 51 12.42 2.46 4.51
C ALA A 51 13.65 2.16 5.36
N ILE A 52 13.42 1.61 6.56
CA ILE A 52 14.46 1.15 7.47
C ILE A 52 14.38 -0.36 7.63
N ALA A 53 15.47 -0.96 8.12
CA ALA A 53 15.54 -2.41 8.32
C ALA A 53 14.42 -2.87 9.27
N ASP A 54 13.73 -3.94 8.88
CA ASP A 54 12.60 -4.50 9.64
C ASP A 54 12.60 -6.03 9.48
N PRO A 55 13.55 -6.72 10.12
CA PRO A 55 13.70 -8.17 9.93
C PRO A 55 12.48 -8.97 10.40
N ASP A 56 11.73 -8.45 11.37
CA ASP A 56 10.56 -9.13 11.91
C ASP A 56 9.27 -8.82 11.12
N GLY A 57 9.29 -7.80 10.28
CA GLY A 57 8.11 -7.34 9.55
C GLY A 57 7.10 -6.61 10.43
N ILE A 58 5.99 -6.22 9.82
CA ILE A 58 4.92 -5.52 10.53
C ILE A 58 4.24 -6.47 11.53
N PRO A 59 4.13 -6.09 12.83
CA PRO A 59 3.50 -6.95 13.83
C PRO A 59 1.99 -7.13 13.61
N PRO A 60 1.43 -8.28 13.97
CA PRO A 60 -0.02 -8.44 14.02
C PRO A 60 -0.67 -7.48 15.01
N GLY A 61 -1.88 -7.06 14.70
CA GLY A 61 -2.65 -6.18 15.57
C GLY A 61 -3.57 -5.25 14.81
N ALA A 62 -4.25 -4.40 15.56
CA ALA A 62 -5.08 -3.34 15.02
C ALA A 62 -4.23 -2.10 14.72
N TYR A 63 -4.51 -1.47 13.60
CA TYR A 63 -3.79 -0.28 13.12
C TYR A 63 -4.76 0.84 12.81
N ARG A 64 -4.28 2.06 13.00
CA ARG A 64 -4.89 3.26 12.48
C ARG A 64 -4.18 3.61 11.18
N CYS A 65 -4.96 3.73 10.10
CA CYS A 65 -4.43 3.86 8.75
C CYS A 65 -4.92 5.14 8.08
N ARG A 66 -4.09 5.70 7.20
CA ARG A 66 -4.48 6.82 6.33
C ARG A 66 -4.03 6.53 4.92
N VAL A 67 -4.89 6.82 3.95
CA VAL A 67 -4.55 6.73 2.52
C VAL A 67 -4.21 8.11 2.00
N ILE A 68 -3.09 8.20 1.27
CA ILE A 68 -2.72 9.37 0.48
C ILE A 68 -2.62 8.94 -0.97
N LYS A 69 -3.39 9.57 -1.85
CA LYS A 69 -3.36 9.34 -3.29
C LYS A 69 -2.52 10.40 -3.96
N LEU A 70 -1.55 9.99 -4.76
CA LEU A 70 -0.58 10.85 -5.42
C LEU A 70 -0.62 10.69 -6.93
N GLY A 71 -0.60 11.81 -7.64
CA GLY A 71 -0.52 11.84 -9.10
C GLY A 71 -1.82 11.43 -9.77
N ALA A 72 -2.57 12.40 -10.29
CA ALA A 72 -3.81 12.11 -11.01
C ALA A 72 -3.53 11.42 -12.34
N LYS A 73 -4.38 10.43 -12.68
CA LYS A 73 -4.33 9.75 -13.98
C LYS A 73 -5.09 10.49 -15.06
N SER A 74 -5.96 11.42 -14.69
CA SER A 74 -6.80 12.15 -15.64
C SER A 74 -6.94 13.61 -15.26
N ALA A 75 -7.25 14.44 -16.24
CA ALA A 75 -7.50 15.86 -16.06
C ALA A 75 -8.70 16.07 -15.11
N GLY A 76 -8.63 17.09 -14.27
CA GLY A 76 -9.68 17.42 -13.32
C GLY A 76 -9.60 16.70 -11.99
N MET A 77 -8.72 15.71 -11.86
CA MET A 77 -8.46 15.05 -10.58
C MET A 77 -7.29 15.74 -9.86
N SER A 78 -7.32 15.70 -8.52
CA SER A 78 -6.24 16.26 -7.71
C SER A 78 -5.00 15.36 -7.73
N ASP A 79 -3.82 15.96 -7.79
CA ASP A 79 -2.55 15.25 -7.70
C ASP A 79 -2.15 14.86 -6.27
N TYR A 80 -2.90 15.32 -5.29
CA TYR A 80 -2.71 14.98 -3.88
C TYR A 80 -4.06 14.94 -3.19
N THR A 81 -4.40 13.80 -2.58
CA THR A 81 -5.58 13.67 -1.74
C THR A 81 -5.23 12.85 -0.51
N ALA A 82 -5.41 13.45 0.67
CA ALA A 82 -5.26 12.76 1.95
C ALA A 82 -6.65 12.48 2.52
N TYR A 83 -6.92 11.23 2.84
CA TYR A 83 -8.20 10.80 3.41
C TYR A 83 -8.13 10.73 4.93
N PRO A 84 -9.29 10.87 5.61
CA PRO A 84 -9.34 10.67 7.07
C PRO A 84 -8.87 9.26 7.46
N ALA A 85 -8.39 9.14 8.71
CA ALA A 85 -7.95 7.86 9.23
C ALA A 85 -9.09 6.83 9.30
N PHE A 86 -8.72 5.57 9.12
CA PHE A 86 -9.62 4.42 9.19
C PHE A 86 -8.93 3.26 9.90
N ASN A 87 -9.65 2.17 10.11
CA ASN A 87 -9.12 1.00 10.81
C ASN A 87 -8.62 -0.05 9.80
N CYS A 88 -7.46 -0.63 10.15
CA CYS A 88 -6.87 -1.76 9.43
C CYS A 88 -6.47 -2.83 10.43
N ASP A 89 -6.41 -4.07 9.98
CA ASP A 89 -5.91 -5.19 10.79
C ASP A 89 -4.81 -5.93 10.05
N ILE A 90 -3.78 -6.31 10.81
CA ILE A 90 -2.75 -7.26 10.38
C ILE A 90 -2.94 -8.51 11.24
N ALA A 91 -3.07 -9.67 10.63
CA ALA A 91 -3.21 -10.94 11.34
C ALA A 91 -2.12 -11.91 10.90
N ASP A 92 -1.63 -12.69 11.86
CA ASP A 92 -0.66 -13.76 11.59
C ASP A 92 -1.41 -14.96 10.99
N GLU A 93 -0.98 -15.38 9.80
CA GLU A 93 -1.54 -16.54 9.09
C GLU A 93 -0.49 -17.66 8.92
N GLY A 94 0.58 -17.65 9.74
CA GLY A 94 1.68 -18.60 9.66
C GLY A 94 2.85 -18.10 8.84
N GLU A 95 3.02 -18.59 7.61
CA GLU A 95 4.12 -18.15 6.74
C GLU A 95 3.93 -16.75 6.16
N VAL A 96 2.70 -16.24 6.20
CA VAL A 96 2.32 -14.91 5.73
C VAL A 96 1.48 -14.23 6.79
N SER A 97 1.27 -12.92 6.64
CA SER A 97 0.26 -12.17 7.38
C SER A 97 -0.88 -11.80 6.45
N SER A 98 -2.03 -11.48 7.01
CA SER A 98 -3.13 -10.87 6.24
C SER A 98 -3.25 -9.40 6.56
N PHE A 99 -3.70 -8.62 5.59
CA PHE A 99 -4.05 -7.21 5.74
C PHE A 99 -5.50 -7.01 5.33
N THR A 100 -6.25 -6.28 6.15
CA THR A 100 -7.63 -5.94 5.87
C THR A 100 -7.93 -4.50 6.26
N LYS A 101 -8.38 -3.69 5.30
CA LYS A 101 -9.00 -2.40 5.61
C LYS A 101 -10.45 -2.67 5.95
N THR A 102 -10.87 -2.31 7.17
CA THR A 102 -12.15 -2.74 7.73
C THR A 102 -13.30 -1.75 7.53
N SER A 103 -13.02 -0.58 6.97
CA SER A 103 -14.05 0.45 6.76
C SER A 103 -13.81 1.23 5.47
N GLY A 104 -14.88 1.90 4.99
CA GLY A 104 -14.83 2.71 3.79
C GLY A 104 -15.30 1.97 2.53
N SER A 105 -15.39 2.71 1.42
CA SER A 105 -15.92 2.19 0.15
C SER A 105 -14.88 1.47 -0.70
N GLN A 106 -13.60 1.72 -0.48
CA GLN A 106 -12.48 1.03 -1.14
C GLN A 106 -11.66 0.34 -0.06
N ARG A 107 -11.72 -0.99 0.00
CA ARG A 107 -11.11 -1.78 1.07
C ARG A 107 -10.13 -2.81 0.49
N PRO A 108 -8.81 -2.53 0.50
CA PRO A 108 -7.81 -3.54 0.17
C PRO A 108 -7.84 -4.70 1.18
N VAL A 109 -7.75 -5.92 0.65
CA VAL A 109 -7.70 -7.16 1.43
C VAL A 109 -6.70 -8.09 0.76
N GLY A 110 -5.78 -8.66 1.52
CA GLY A 110 -4.83 -9.60 0.94
C GLY A 110 -3.80 -10.12 1.92
N LEU A 111 -2.73 -10.65 1.36
CA LEU A 111 -1.65 -11.27 2.10
C LEU A 111 -0.39 -10.45 2.04
N VAL A 112 0.36 -10.47 3.13
CA VAL A 112 1.65 -9.82 3.28
C VAL A 112 2.71 -10.91 3.40
N PHE A 113 3.61 -10.95 2.43
CA PHE A 113 4.67 -11.96 2.32
C PHE A 113 5.99 -11.36 2.78
N ASN A 114 6.81 -12.13 3.46
CA ASN A 114 8.19 -11.73 3.74
C ASN A 114 9.01 -11.71 2.44
N ASP A 115 9.95 -10.78 2.37
CA ASP A 115 10.87 -10.66 1.24
C ASP A 115 12.28 -10.35 1.76
N ASP A 116 13.24 -10.47 0.88
CA ASP A 116 14.63 -10.14 1.21
C ASP A 116 14.77 -8.64 1.48
N GLY A 117 15.71 -8.27 2.36
CA GLY A 117 16.02 -6.88 2.65
C GLY A 117 15.12 -6.19 3.66
N GLY A 118 14.25 -6.94 4.35
CA GLY A 118 13.45 -6.43 5.46
C GLY A 118 12.14 -5.75 5.06
N ARG A 119 11.82 -5.67 3.77
CA ARG A 119 10.49 -5.25 3.32
C ARG A 119 9.58 -6.46 3.17
N GLN A 120 8.29 -6.21 3.10
CA GLN A 120 7.30 -7.25 2.83
C GLN A 120 6.51 -6.87 1.56
N ILE A 121 5.92 -7.88 0.92
CA ILE A 121 5.13 -7.67 -0.31
C ILE A 121 3.66 -7.97 -0.02
N PHE A 122 2.81 -7.04 -0.39
CA PHE A 122 1.36 -7.19 -0.34
C PHE A 122 0.83 -7.60 -1.70
N LEU A 123 0.05 -8.68 -1.73
CA LEU A 123 -0.74 -9.09 -2.89
C LEU A 123 -2.17 -9.27 -2.43
N GLY A 124 -3.09 -8.57 -3.08
CA GLY A 124 -4.47 -8.59 -2.64
C GLY A 124 -5.45 -8.12 -3.69
N THR A 125 -6.66 -7.87 -3.24
CA THR A 125 -7.76 -7.40 -4.06
C THR A 125 -8.47 -6.23 -3.41
N LEU A 126 -9.17 -5.46 -4.20
CA LEU A 126 -9.95 -4.32 -3.74
C LEU A 126 -11.42 -4.74 -3.60
N MET A 127 -11.95 -4.69 -2.38
CA MET A 127 -13.37 -4.78 -2.12
C MET A 127 -14.02 -3.41 -2.27
N LEU A 128 -15.18 -3.35 -2.89
CA LEU A 128 -15.88 -2.10 -3.18
C LEU A 128 -17.27 -2.07 -2.55
N GLY A 129 -17.69 -0.89 -2.11
CA GLY A 129 -19.06 -0.62 -1.65
C GLY A 129 -19.50 -1.55 -0.53
N ASP A 130 -20.58 -2.26 -0.77
CA ASP A 130 -21.23 -3.16 0.19
C ASP A 130 -20.82 -4.63 0.02
N GLU A 131 -19.80 -4.91 -0.77
CA GLU A 131 -19.27 -6.27 -0.91
C GLU A 131 -18.83 -6.82 0.45
N THR A 132 -19.17 -8.09 0.70
CA THR A 132 -18.82 -8.78 1.95
C THR A 132 -17.75 -9.84 1.80
N GLN A 133 -17.41 -10.19 0.55
CA GLN A 133 -16.37 -11.17 0.23
C GLN A 133 -15.44 -10.60 -0.83
N ALA A 134 -14.15 -10.80 -0.64
CA ALA A 134 -13.14 -10.44 -1.63
C ALA A 134 -13.10 -11.47 -2.76
N ILE A 135 -12.87 -11.00 -3.98
CA ILE A 135 -12.52 -11.85 -5.11
C ILE A 135 -11.10 -12.38 -4.87
N ASP A 136 -10.84 -13.62 -5.23
CA ASP A 136 -9.49 -14.20 -5.07
C ASP A 136 -8.47 -13.41 -5.90
N TYR A 137 -7.30 -13.22 -5.33
CA TYR A 137 -6.19 -12.59 -6.03
C TYR A 137 -5.86 -13.34 -7.33
N GLY A 138 -5.63 -12.58 -8.39
CA GLY A 138 -5.29 -13.11 -9.72
C GLY A 138 -6.49 -13.44 -10.61
N ARG A 139 -7.72 -13.27 -10.10
CA ARG A 139 -8.93 -13.56 -10.88
C ARG A 139 -9.48 -12.36 -11.64
N ASP A 140 -9.25 -11.16 -11.14
CA ASP A 140 -9.73 -9.93 -11.76
C ASP A 140 -8.61 -8.88 -11.74
N ALA A 141 -8.01 -8.64 -12.91
CA ALA A 141 -6.92 -7.69 -13.07
C ALA A 141 -7.31 -6.26 -12.65
N ASP A 142 -8.58 -5.91 -12.73
CA ASP A 142 -9.05 -4.58 -12.32
C ASP A 142 -9.15 -4.45 -10.80
N ARG A 143 -9.18 -5.56 -10.08
CA ARG A 143 -9.23 -5.60 -8.61
C ARG A 143 -7.90 -5.96 -7.98
N ASP A 144 -6.99 -6.60 -8.73
CA ASP A 144 -5.69 -7.02 -8.20
C ASP A 144 -4.87 -5.82 -7.74
N MET A 145 -4.25 -5.99 -6.58
CA MET A 145 -3.38 -4.98 -5.97
C MET A 145 -2.05 -5.60 -5.59
N ALA A 146 -0.99 -4.84 -5.77
CA ALA A 146 0.34 -5.23 -5.34
C ALA A 146 1.05 -4.03 -4.72
N GLY A 147 1.77 -4.27 -3.64
CA GLY A 147 2.50 -3.23 -2.95
C GLY A 147 3.63 -3.76 -2.10
N ALA A 148 4.35 -2.84 -1.47
CA ALA A 148 5.40 -3.16 -0.52
C ALA A 148 5.06 -2.56 0.84
N VAL A 149 5.26 -3.34 1.90
CA VAL A 149 5.10 -2.89 3.28
C VAL A 149 6.48 -2.62 3.84
N GLU A 150 6.69 -1.42 4.34
CA GLU A 150 7.98 -0.94 4.79
C GLU A 150 7.86 -0.24 6.14
N LYS A 151 8.83 -0.48 7.02
CA LYS A 151 8.94 0.29 8.26
C LYS A 151 9.61 1.63 7.95
N ILE A 152 9.05 2.72 8.46
CA ILE A 152 9.56 4.08 8.24
C ILE A 152 9.84 4.83 9.54
N GLY A 153 9.63 4.20 10.68
CA GLY A 153 9.89 4.77 12.01
C GLY A 153 9.68 3.71 13.10
N PRO A 154 9.93 4.05 14.39
CA PRO A 154 9.88 3.06 15.48
C PRO A 154 8.53 2.34 15.61
N ARG A 155 7.44 3.03 15.36
CA ARG A 155 6.07 2.47 15.40
C ARG A 155 5.27 2.97 14.21
N ARG A 156 5.88 2.97 13.03
CA ARG A 156 5.26 3.51 11.84
C ARG A 156 5.67 2.70 10.62
N TRP A 157 4.68 2.24 9.89
CA TRP A 157 4.84 1.50 8.63
C TRP A 157 4.08 2.20 7.52
N ARG A 158 4.42 1.85 6.31
CA ARG A 158 3.65 2.25 5.12
C ARG A 158 3.49 1.08 4.17
N MET A 159 2.38 1.09 3.46
CA MET A 159 2.19 0.25 2.29
C MET A 159 2.17 1.15 1.06
N ILE A 160 3.07 0.93 0.14
CA ILE A 160 3.09 1.64 -1.14
C ILE A 160 2.45 0.77 -2.20
N LEU A 161 1.53 1.35 -2.98
CA LEU A 161 0.75 0.66 -4.01
C LEU A 161 1.00 1.37 -5.34
N PRO A 162 2.03 0.94 -6.13
CA PRO A 162 2.35 1.58 -7.40
C PRO A 162 1.32 1.25 -8.47
N TRP A 163 0.98 2.25 -9.27
CA TRP A 163 0.07 2.12 -10.39
C TRP A 163 -1.25 1.42 -10.02
N PRO A 164 -1.97 1.90 -8.98
CA PRO A 164 -3.27 1.34 -8.65
C PRO A 164 -4.22 1.51 -9.83
N ARG A 165 -5.27 0.69 -9.88
CA ARG A 165 -6.18 0.69 -11.03
C ARG A 165 -6.91 2.00 -11.22
N PHE A 166 -7.30 2.66 -10.13
CA PHE A 166 -8.17 3.83 -10.16
C PHE A 166 -7.46 5.09 -9.66
N GLU A 167 -7.78 6.21 -10.27
CA GLU A 167 -7.59 7.59 -9.80
C GLU A 167 -6.14 8.11 -9.78
N SER A 168 -5.19 7.32 -9.30
CA SER A 168 -3.85 7.83 -8.96
C SER A 168 -2.73 6.97 -9.55
N MET A 169 -1.52 7.53 -9.58
CA MET A 169 -0.30 6.81 -9.98
C MET A 169 0.30 6.03 -8.81
N MET A 170 0.10 6.50 -7.58
CA MET A 170 0.63 5.89 -6.37
C MET A 170 -0.32 6.13 -5.21
N ASP A 171 -0.70 5.05 -4.53
CA ASP A 171 -1.36 5.15 -3.24
C ASP A 171 -0.37 4.79 -2.14
N VAL A 172 -0.38 5.56 -1.07
CA VAL A 172 0.43 5.29 0.12
C VAL A 172 -0.51 5.16 1.31
N ILE A 173 -0.42 4.04 2.01
CA ILE A 173 -1.19 3.79 3.23
C ILE A 173 -0.23 3.85 4.41
N GLU A 174 -0.46 4.80 5.30
CA GLU A 174 0.23 4.84 6.59
C GLU A 174 -0.42 3.85 7.56
N LEU A 175 0.41 3.10 8.29
CA LEU A 175 -0.05 2.19 9.34
C LEU A 175 0.65 2.53 10.65
N VAL A 176 -0.15 2.88 11.65
CA VAL A 176 0.33 3.16 13.01
C VAL A 176 -0.46 2.27 13.97
N PRO A 177 0.21 1.55 14.90
CA PRO A 177 -0.52 0.72 15.86
C PRO A 177 -1.59 1.52 16.60
N ALA A 178 -2.78 0.93 16.75
CA ALA A 178 -3.94 1.61 17.33
C ALA A 178 -3.87 1.69 18.89
N GLY A 179 -2.98 0.90 19.48
CA GLY A 179 -2.83 0.88 20.95
C GLY A 179 -1.40 0.94 21.44
#